data_5c41a131dcd4f10f5ae5eafb92dcfd72
#
_entry.id   5c41a131dcd4f10f5ae5eafb92dcfd72
#
_cell.length_a   1.000
_cell.length_b   1.000
_cell.length_c   1.000
_cell.angle_alpha   90.00
_cell.angle_beta   90.00
_cell.angle_gamma   90.00
#
_symmetry.space_group_name_H-M   'P 1'
#
loop_
_entity.id
_entity.type
_entity.pdbx_description
1 polymer ?
#
loop_
_entity_poly.entity_id
_entity_poly.type
_entity_poly.pdbx_seq_one_letter_code
_entity_poly.pdbx_strand_id
1 'polypeptide(L)'
;MDEVLWEAIVHCKPTFDGQYFYGVITTHIFCRPSCRSRTPLPENTRIFRGVNEAKAAGFRPCKRCRPDEYGLGPDEELVQSAKDIMEQRYQDPLTLDKIAGELAISPYHLHRVFKRLTGTTPADYLFNKRLRAAKQALRTELYRTVTDIAIGVGFRSPSHFSTMFQRKTGYSPSDYRKLNLGSPIAEEVER
;
A
#
# COMPACT_ATOMS: atom_id res chain seq x y z
N MET A 1 25.86 -15.71 -13.63
CA MET A 1 24.64 -14.91 -13.30
C MET A 1 25.13 -13.63 -12.64
N ASP A 2 24.54 -12.48 -12.96
CA ASP A 2 24.87 -11.20 -12.32
C ASP A 2 24.51 -11.29 -10.83
N GLU A 3 25.48 -10.97 -9.94
CA GLU A 3 25.32 -11.09 -8.48
C GLU A 3 24.22 -10.19 -7.94
N VAL A 4 24.11 -8.97 -8.49
CA VAL A 4 23.09 -7.99 -8.10
C VAL A 4 21.67 -8.45 -8.46
N LEU A 5 21.54 -9.08 -9.64
CA LEU A 5 20.24 -9.65 -10.06
C LEU A 5 19.89 -10.89 -9.22
N TRP A 6 20.87 -11.72 -8.88
CA TRP A 6 20.66 -12.88 -8.01
C TRP A 6 20.21 -12.46 -6.60
N GLU A 7 20.86 -11.46 -6.02
CA GLU A 7 20.46 -10.83 -4.76
C GLU A 7 18.99 -10.34 -4.79
N ALA A 8 18.57 -9.73 -5.91
CA ALA A 8 17.20 -9.28 -6.08
C ALA A 8 16.21 -10.45 -6.09
N ILE A 9 16.56 -11.58 -6.71
CA ILE A 9 15.74 -12.80 -6.73
C ILE A 9 15.65 -13.40 -5.33
N VAL A 10 16.78 -13.58 -4.64
CA VAL A 10 16.85 -14.18 -3.30
C VAL A 10 16.04 -13.37 -2.28
N HIS A 11 16.16 -12.05 -2.34
CA HIS A 11 15.48 -11.14 -1.42
C HIS A 11 14.14 -10.62 -1.93
N CYS A 12 13.64 -11.15 -3.07
CA CYS A 12 12.36 -10.73 -3.68
C CYS A 12 12.25 -9.21 -3.86
N LYS A 13 13.33 -8.57 -4.33
CA LYS A 13 13.37 -7.11 -4.55
C LYS A 13 12.77 -6.75 -5.92
N PRO A 14 11.93 -5.70 -6.03
CA PRO A 14 11.31 -5.30 -7.30
C PRO A 14 12.22 -4.50 -8.23
N THR A 15 13.48 -4.28 -7.87
CA THR A 15 14.43 -3.40 -8.58
C THR A 15 14.54 -3.70 -10.08
N PHE A 16 14.38 -4.96 -10.46
CA PHE A 16 14.52 -5.41 -11.84
C PHE A 16 13.19 -5.97 -12.43
N ASP A 17 12.07 -5.75 -11.76
CA ASP A 17 10.77 -6.18 -12.28
C ASP A 17 10.46 -5.47 -13.61
N GLY A 18 10.02 -6.23 -14.60
CA GLY A 18 9.78 -5.74 -15.95
C GLY A 18 11.03 -5.66 -16.85
N GLN A 19 12.24 -5.66 -16.29
CA GLN A 19 13.51 -5.65 -17.04
C GLN A 19 14.09 -7.06 -17.22
N TYR A 20 13.98 -7.88 -16.17
CA TYR A 20 14.46 -9.25 -16.14
C TYR A 20 13.40 -10.17 -15.55
N PHE A 21 13.47 -11.42 -15.99
CA PHE A 21 12.66 -12.52 -15.51
C PHE A 21 13.56 -13.72 -15.24
N TYR A 22 13.23 -14.54 -14.26
CA TYR A 22 13.96 -15.77 -14.02
C TYR A 22 13.05 -16.99 -14.23
N GLY A 23 13.54 -17.99 -14.92
CA GLY A 23 12.86 -19.26 -15.15
C GLY A 23 13.50 -20.37 -14.35
N VAL A 24 12.66 -21.21 -13.72
CA VAL A 24 13.10 -22.40 -12.99
C VAL A 24 13.09 -23.58 -13.96
N ILE A 25 14.28 -24.08 -14.33
CA ILE A 25 14.48 -25.12 -15.36
C ILE A 25 13.68 -26.39 -15.04
N THR A 26 13.64 -26.79 -13.76
CA THR A 26 12.97 -28.01 -13.33
C THR A 26 11.44 -27.97 -13.44
N THR A 27 10.84 -26.77 -13.43
CA THR A 27 9.38 -26.59 -13.45
C THR A 27 8.87 -25.93 -14.73
N HIS A 28 9.77 -25.39 -15.53
CA HIS A 28 9.46 -24.56 -16.72
C HIS A 28 8.53 -23.38 -16.39
N ILE A 29 8.70 -22.79 -15.18
CA ILE A 29 7.95 -21.61 -14.77
C ILE A 29 8.89 -20.41 -14.72
N PHE A 30 8.47 -19.27 -15.30
CA PHE A 30 9.22 -18.02 -15.15
C PHE A 30 8.48 -17.02 -14.25
N CYS A 31 9.26 -16.24 -13.53
CA CYS A 31 8.81 -15.30 -12.48
C CYS A 31 9.47 -13.93 -12.65
N ARG A 32 8.90 -12.90 -11.99
CA ARG A 32 9.59 -11.63 -11.72
C ARG A 32 10.59 -11.79 -10.59
N PRO A 33 11.67 -10.99 -10.52
CA PRO A 33 12.62 -11.00 -9.39
C PRO A 33 11.95 -10.85 -8.02
N SER A 34 10.92 -10.01 -7.91
CA SER A 34 10.15 -9.81 -6.67
C SER A 34 9.23 -10.97 -6.27
N CYS A 35 9.16 -12.04 -7.07
CA CYS A 35 8.25 -13.15 -6.79
C CYS A 35 8.63 -13.88 -5.50
N ARG A 36 7.65 -14.03 -4.60
CA ARG A 36 7.80 -14.75 -3.33
C ARG A 36 7.48 -16.25 -3.44
N SER A 37 7.80 -16.86 -4.56
CA SER A 37 7.87 -18.32 -4.64
C SER A 37 9.12 -18.82 -3.93
N ARG A 38 9.24 -20.15 -3.78
CA ARG A 38 10.48 -20.74 -3.27
C ARG A 38 11.65 -20.30 -4.17
N THR A 39 12.71 -19.77 -3.56
CA THR A 39 13.94 -19.43 -4.26
C THR A 39 14.52 -20.67 -4.93
N PRO A 40 14.77 -20.67 -6.25
CA PRO A 40 15.39 -21.81 -6.92
C PRO A 40 16.88 -21.91 -6.57
N LEU A 41 17.49 -23.02 -6.90
CA LEU A 41 18.95 -23.13 -6.89
C LEU A 41 19.55 -22.37 -8.10
N PRO A 42 20.73 -21.74 -7.96
CA PRO A 42 21.36 -20.98 -9.04
C PRO A 42 21.52 -21.78 -10.34
N GLU A 43 21.96 -23.03 -10.23
CA GLU A 43 22.15 -23.98 -11.35
C GLU A 43 20.84 -24.32 -12.07
N ASN A 44 19.70 -24.20 -11.40
CA ASN A 44 18.37 -24.46 -11.96
C ASN A 44 17.67 -23.17 -12.43
N THR A 45 18.40 -22.05 -12.52
CA THR A 45 17.84 -20.74 -12.86
C THR A 45 18.36 -20.25 -14.20
N ARG A 46 17.44 -19.86 -15.09
CA ARG A 46 17.74 -19.19 -16.36
C ARG A 46 17.18 -17.78 -16.35
N ILE A 47 17.96 -16.80 -16.77
CA ILE A 47 17.53 -15.40 -16.85
C ILE A 47 17.05 -15.09 -18.26
N PHE A 48 15.97 -14.27 -18.33
CA PHE A 48 15.36 -13.77 -19.56
C PHE A 48 15.23 -12.25 -19.49
N ARG A 49 15.38 -11.58 -20.62
CA ARG A 49 15.22 -10.11 -20.73
C ARG A 49 13.80 -9.69 -21.13
N GLY A 50 12.90 -10.66 -21.32
CA GLY A 50 11.53 -10.38 -21.68
C GLY A 50 10.63 -11.60 -21.57
N VAL A 51 9.33 -11.34 -21.47
CA VAL A 51 8.27 -12.36 -21.41
C VAL A 51 8.29 -13.23 -22.64
N ASN A 52 8.45 -12.64 -23.83
CA ASN A 52 8.45 -13.37 -25.10
C ASN A 52 9.64 -14.32 -25.20
N GLU A 53 10.81 -13.92 -24.71
CA GLU A 53 11.99 -14.77 -24.66
C GLU A 53 11.77 -15.98 -23.76
N ALA A 54 11.18 -15.76 -22.57
CA ALA A 54 10.85 -16.86 -21.66
C ALA A 54 9.82 -17.83 -22.26
N LYS A 55 8.76 -17.31 -22.90
CA LYS A 55 7.74 -18.12 -23.58
C LYS A 55 8.34 -18.90 -24.76
N ALA A 56 9.16 -18.29 -25.59
CA ALA A 56 9.86 -18.93 -26.70
C ALA A 56 10.81 -20.05 -26.23
N ALA A 57 11.39 -19.90 -25.03
CA ALA A 57 12.22 -20.94 -24.39
C ALA A 57 11.41 -22.06 -23.72
N GLY A 58 10.06 -22.10 -23.89
CA GLY A 58 9.18 -23.13 -23.36
C GLY A 58 8.80 -22.96 -21.89
N PHE A 59 9.01 -21.78 -21.30
CA PHE A 59 8.58 -21.49 -19.93
C PHE A 59 7.18 -20.89 -19.91
N ARG A 60 6.35 -21.31 -18.93
CA ARG A 60 5.04 -20.73 -18.67
C ARG A 60 5.10 -19.68 -17.56
N PRO A 61 4.21 -18.68 -17.58
CA PRO A 61 4.19 -17.66 -16.54
C PRO A 61 3.77 -18.23 -15.18
N CYS A 62 4.36 -17.68 -14.12
CA CYS A 62 3.99 -18.01 -12.75
C CYS A 62 2.60 -17.45 -12.43
N LYS A 63 1.67 -18.30 -11.97
CA LYS A 63 0.31 -17.90 -11.59
C LYS A 63 0.26 -16.95 -10.39
N ARG A 64 1.32 -16.89 -9.56
CA ARG A 64 1.39 -16.02 -8.40
C ARG A 64 1.77 -14.59 -8.74
N CYS A 65 2.82 -14.39 -9.54
CA CYS A 65 3.31 -13.05 -9.87
C CYS A 65 2.89 -12.56 -11.27
N ARG A 66 2.24 -13.42 -12.09
CA ARG A 66 1.73 -13.09 -13.43
C ARG A 66 2.70 -12.22 -14.25
N PRO A 67 3.93 -12.72 -14.53
CA PRO A 67 5.00 -11.88 -15.10
C PRO A 67 4.71 -11.43 -16.54
N ASP A 68 3.75 -12.04 -17.21
CA ASP A 68 3.32 -11.74 -18.56
C ASP A 68 2.13 -10.76 -18.66
N GLU A 69 1.58 -10.36 -17.52
CA GLU A 69 0.57 -9.31 -17.47
C GLU A 69 1.27 -7.96 -17.28
N TYR A 70 0.95 -6.99 -18.13
CA TYR A 70 1.37 -5.61 -17.97
C TYR A 70 0.57 -5.00 -16.82
N GLY A 71 1.25 -4.53 -15.77
CA GLY A 71 0.59 -3.88 -14.64
C GLY A 71 1.20 -4.27 -13.29
N LEU A 72 0.51 -3.90 -12.25
CA LEU A 72 0.83 -4.27 -10.87
C LEU A 72 0.67 -5.80 -10.71
N GLY A 73 1.50 -6.42 -9.88
CA GLY A 73 1.29 -7.81 -9.49
C GLY A 73 0.02 -7.96 -8.63
N PRO A 74 -0.49 -9.20 -8.44
CA PRO A 74 -1.72 -9.42 -7.67
C PRO A 74 -1.73 -8.80 -6.29
N ASP A 75 -0.59 -8.80 -5.62
CA ASP A 75 -0.45 -8.21 -4.30
C ASP A 75 -0.44 -6.67 -4.34
N GLU A 76 0.16 -6.08 -5.39
CA GLU A 76 0.15 -4.64 -5.63
C GLU A 76 -1.24 -4.16 -6.04
N GLU A 77 -1.93 -4.89 -6.91
CA GLU A 77 -3.32 -4.61 -7.29
C GLU A 77 -4.24 -4.66 -6.08
N LEU A 78 -4.07 -5.65 -5.21
CA LEU A 78 -4.81 -5.78 -3.98
C LEU A 78 -4.61 -4.58 -3.05
N VAL A 79 -3.35 -4.16 -2.87
CA VAL A 79 -3.03 -2.98 -2.04
C VAL A 79 -3.57 -1.71 -2.66
N GLN A 80 -3.48 -1.56 -3.99
CA GLN A 80 -4.04 -0.38 -4.66
C GLN A 80 -5.56 -0.32 -4.50
N SER A 81 -6.27 -1.43 -4.74
CA SER A 81 -7.72 -1.51 -4.53
C SER A 81 -8.13 -1.19 -3.09
N ALA A 82 -7.36 -1.68 -2.10
CA ALA A 82 -7.61 -1.35 -0.70
C ALA A 82 -7.38 0.15 -0.40
N LYS A 83 -6.34 0.75 -0.99
CA LYS A 83 -6.11 2.20 -0.87
C LYS A 83 -7.25 2.99 -1.50
N ASP A 84 -7.71 2.62 -2.70
CA ASP A 84 -8.79 3.30 -3.41
C ASP A 84 -10.09 3.30 -2.59
N ILE A 85 -10.46 2.16 -1.98
CA ILE A 85 -11.60 2.07 -1.06
C ILE A 85 -11.43 3.04 0.12
N MET A 86 -10.25 3.06 0.75
CA MET A 86 -9.98 3.94 1.88
C MET A 86 -9.93 5.43 1.49
N GLU A 87 -9.39 5.76 0.32
CA GLU A 87 -9.33 7.15 -0.17
C GLU A 87 -10.70 7.71 -0.51
N GLN A 88 -11.56 6.90 -1.13
CA GLN A 88 -12.91 7.32 -1.55
C GLN A 88 -13.91 7.35 -0.38
N ARG A 89 -13.74 6.47 0.60
CA ARG A 89 -14.73 6.22 1.65
C ARG A 89 -14.16 6.34 3.06
N TYR A 90 -13.13 7.16 3.28
CA TYR A 90 -12.49 7.33 4.60
C TYR A 90 -13.46 7.83 5.69
N GLN A 91 -14.53 8.51 5.32
CA GLN A 91 -15.57 9.00 6.23
C GLN A 91 -16.47 7.87 6.76
N ASP A 92 -16.60 6.79 6.00
CA ASP A 92 -17.44 5.66 6.37
C ASP A 92 -16.86 4.87 7.56
N PRO A 93 -17.68 4.09 8.26
CA PRO A 93 -17.20 3.20 9.33
C PRO A 93 -16.47 1.97 8.76
N LEU A 94 -15.40 2.23 8.01
CA LEU A 94 -14.54 1.19 7.44
C LEU A 94 -13.78 0.45 8.55
N THR A 95 -13.75 -0.87 8.42
CA THR A 95 -12.91 -1.77 9.21
C THR A 95 -12.09 -2.65 8.28
N LEU A 96 -11.04 -3.27 8.80
CA LEU A 96 -10.23 -4.22 8.03
C LEU A 96 -11.09 -5.34 7.42
N ASP A 97 -12.06 -5.87 8.22
CA ASP A 97 -12.95 -6.94 7.78
C ASP A 97 -13.85 -6.50 6.62
N LYS A 98 -14.38 -5.27 6.65
CA LYS A 98 -15.21 -4.73 5.56
C LYS A 98 -14.40 -4.60 4.27
N ILE A 99 -13.20 -4.00 4.35
CA ILE A 99 -12.33 -3.83 3.17
C ILE A 99 -11.94 -5.21 2.61
N ALA A 100 -11.55 -6.15 3.46
CA ALA A 100 -11.19 -7.49 3.05
C ALA A 100 -12.37 -8.25 2.43
N GLY A 101 -13.58 -8.09 2.99
CA GLY A 101 -14.80 -8.68 2.45
C GLY A 101 -15.15 -8.15 1.05
N GLU A 102 -15.02 -6.84 0.80
CA GLU A 102 -15.23 -6.25 -0.51
C GLU A 102 -14.21 -6.75 -1.56
N LEU A 103 -12.98 -7.05 -1.12
CA LEU A 103 -11.93 -7.59 -1.96
C LEU A 103 -11.93 -9.14 -2.04
N ALA A 104 -12.92 -9.79 -1.44
CA ALA A 104 -13.08 -11.26 -1.39
C ALA A 104 -11.84 -12.01 -0.87
N ILE A 105 -11.17 -11.46 0.15
CA ILE A 105 -9.98 -12.05 0.78
C ILE A 105 -10.10 -12.08 2.32
N SER A 106 -9.23 -12.81 2.98
CA SER A 106 -9.18 -12.78 4.45
C SER A 106 -8.55 -11.49 4.98
N PRO A 107 -9.04 -10.94 6.13
CA PRO A 107 -8.46 -9.77 6.79
C PRO A 107 -6.97 -9.96 7.13
N TYR A 108 -6.58 -11.17 7.53
CA TYR A 108 -5.19 -11.49 7.80
C TYR A 108 -4.30 -11.36 6.55
N HIS A 109 -4.77 -11.84 5.40
CA HIS A 109 -4.04 -11.74 4.14
C HIS A 109 -3.88 -10.28 3.74
N LEU A 110 -4.97 -9.50 3.77
CA LEU A 110 -4.93 -8.07 3.47
C LEU A 110 -3.94 -7.32 4.37
N HIS A 111 -4.03 -7.53 5.69
CA HIS A 111 -3.14 -6.85 6.64
C HIS A 111 -1.67 -7.15 6.36
N ARG A 112 -1.33 -8.42 6.14
CA ARG A 112 0.04 -8.87 5.89
C ARG A 112 0.60 -8.30 4.58
N VAL A 113 -0.18 -8.36 3.49
CA VAL A 113 0.24 -7.88 2.18
C VAL A 113 0.37 -6.36 2.20
N PHE A 114 -0.62 -5.66 2.75
CA PHE A 114 -0.62 -4.20 2.83
C PHE A 114 0.57 -3.68 3.62
N LYS A 115 0.80 -4.21 4.84
CA LYS A 115 1.95 -3.81 5.68
C LYS A 115 3.29 -4.09 5.00
N ARG A 116 3.39 -5.21 4.30
CA ARG A 116 4.61 -5.58 3.58
C ARG A 116 4.95 -4.61 2.46
N LEU A 117 3.95 -4.19 1.66
CA LEU A 117 4.18 -3.36 0.47
C LEU A 117 4.20 -1.86 0.79
N THR A 118 3.49 -1.42 1.84
CA THR A 118 3.39 0.01 2.18
C THR A 118 4.22 0.42 3.41
N GLY A 119 4.73 -0.54 4.18
CA GLY A 119 5.40 -0.29 5.45
C GLY A 119 4.45 0.03 6.61
N THR A 120 3.15 0.29 6.34
CA THR A 120 2.15 0.69 7.33
C THR A 120 0.98 -0.28 7.40
N THR A 121 0.20 -0.26 8.49
CA THR A 121 -1.02 -1.08 8.56
C THR A 121 -2.16 -0.40 7.80
N PRO A 122 -3.18 -1.14 7.31
CA PRO A 122 -4.40 -0.54 6.76
C PRO A 122 -5.10 0.43 7.72
N ALA A 123 -5.10 0.12 9.02
CA ALA A 123 -5.69 0.98 10.04
C ALA A 123 -4.92 2.30 10.20
N ASP A 124 -3.58 2.27 10.19
CA ASP A 124 -2.75 3.47 10.25
C ASP A 124 -2.88 4.30 8.98
N TYR A 125 -2.97 3.66 7.81
CA TYR A 125 -3.20 4.34 6.55
C TYR A 125 -4.52 5.12 6.57
N LEU A 126 -5.63 4.46 6.92
CA LEU A 126 -6.95 5.08 7.04
C LEU A 126 -6.97 6.20 8.10
N PHE A 127 -6.31 5.95 9.24
CA PHE A 127 -6.18 6.96 10.29
C PHE A 127 -5.44 8.21 9.78
N ASN A 128 -4.32 8.05 9.09
CA ASN A 128 -3.55 9.16 8.55
C ASN A 128 -4.33 9.93 7.47
N LYS A 129 -5.12 9.24 6.65
CA LYS A 129 -6.04 9.89 5.70
C LYS A 129 -7.06 10.78 6.41
N ARG A 130 -7.73 10.22 7.44
CA ARG A 130 -8.70 10.97 8.27
C ARG A 130 -8.05 12.16 8.97
N LEU A 131 -6.83 11.97 9.48
CA LEU A 131 -6.08 13.03 10.16
C LEU A 131 -5.74 14.18 9.20
N ARG A 132 -5.32 13.87 7.97
CA ARG A 132 -5.08 14.89 6.93
C ARG A 132 -6.35 15.67 6.61
N ALA A 133 -7.46 14.98 6.40
CA ALA A 133 -8.75 15.61 6.16
C ALA A 133 -9.20 16.50 7.34
N ALA A 134 -9.00 16.02 8.59
CA ALA A 134 -9.32 16.81 9.77
C ALA A 134 -8.44 18.07 9.89
N LYS A 135 -7.13 17.97 9.66
CA LYS A 135 -6.24 19.13 9.65
C LYS A 135 -6.73 20.19 8.65
N GLN A 136 -7.10 19.76 7.43
CA GLN A 136 -7.62 20.67 6.43
C GLN A 136 -8.95 21.31 6.86
N ALA A 137 -9.93 20.52 7.31
CA ALA A 137 -11.22 21.04 7.75
C ALA A 137 -11.07 22.01 8.94
N LEU A 138 -10.18 21.74 9.90
CA LEU A 138 -9.88 22.66 11.00
C LEU A 138 -9.34 24.02 10.54
N ARG A 139 -8.64 24.08 9.39
CA ARG A 139 -8.09 25.31 8.80
C ARG A 139 -9.10 26.09 7.95
N THR A 140 -9.98 25.38 7.24
CA THR A 140 -10.85 25.97 6.22
C THR A 140 -12.31 26.13 6.66
N GLU A 141 -12.80 25.25 7.54
CA GLU A 141 -14.22 25.20 7.93
C GLU A 141 -14.41 25.77 9.34
N LEU A 142 -14.23 27.08 9.48
CA LEU A 142 -14.16 27.77 10.80
C LEU A 142 -15.48 27.77 11.56
N TYR A 143 -16.61 27.63 10.87
CA TYR A 143 -17.97 27.58 11.44
C TYR A 143 -18.34 26.18 11.95
N ARG A 144 -17.62 25.12 11.59
CA ARG A 144 -17.87 23.78 12.11
C ARG A 144 -17.21 23.55 13.46
N THR A 145 -17.89 22.86 14.36
CA THR A 145 -17.31 22.46 15.63
C THR A 145 -16.23 21.39 15.43
N VAL A 146 -15.33 21.27 16.40
CA VAL A 146 -14.32 20.18 16.39
C VAL A 146 -14.99 18.81 16.41
N THR A 147 -16.14 18.70 17.09
CA THR A 147 -16.97 17.48 17.14
C THR A 147 -17.51 17.12 15.75
N ASP A 148 -18.08 18.09 15.04
CA ASP A 148 -18.64 17.88 13.71
C ASP A 148 -17.55 17.48 12.70
N ILE A 149 -16.38 18.10 12.81
CA ILE A 149 -15.22 17.75 11.98
C ILE A 149 -14.78 16.32 12.29
N ALA A 150 -14.64 15.94 13.57
CA ALA A 150 -14.23 14.59 13.94
C ALA A 150 -15.18 13.52 13.35
N ILE A 151 -16.47 13.72 13.49
CA ILE A 151 -17.49 12.82 12.94
C ILE A 151 -17.46 12.84 11.42
N GLY A 152 -17.41 14.02 10.81
CA GLY A 152 -17.40 14.19 9.35
C GLY A 152 -16.19 13.57 8.64
N VAL A 153 -15.06 13.44 9.32
CA VAL A 153 -13.89 12.72 8.78
C VAL A 153 -13.82 11.25 9.19
N GLY A 154 -14.88 10.71 9.81
CA GLY A 154 -15.06 9.29 10.06
C GLY A 154 -14.60 8.78 11.43
N PHE A 155 -14.34 9.66 12.42
CA PHE A 155 -14.11 9.22 13.79
C PHE A 155 -15.43 8.99 14.51
N ARG A 156 -15.58 7.84 15.19
CA ARG A 156 -16.79 7.51 15.95
C ARG A 156 -16.87 8.21 17.30
N SER A 157 -15.74 8.60 17.87
CA SER A 157 -15.63 9.27 19.18
C SER A 157 -14.81 10.54 19.03
N PRO A 158 -15.42 11.72 19.27
CA PRO A 158 -14.70 13.01 19.29
C PRO A 158 -13.60 13.06 20.36
N SER A 159 -13.79 12.41 21.50
CA SER A 159 -12.77 12.34 22.55
C SER A 159 -11.56 11.53 22.10
N HIS A 160 -11.79 10.35 21.48
CA HIS A 160 -10.70 9.54 20.90
C HIS A 160 -9.99 10.31 19.79
N PHE A 161 -10.74 11.01 18.92
CA PHE A 161 -10.16 11.88 17.90
C PHE A 161 -9.22 12.91 18.54
N SER A 162 -9.67 13.67 19.54
CA SER A 162 -8.88 14.73 20.17
C SER A 162 -7.58 14.19 20.78
N THR A 163 -7.65 13.06 21.48
CA THR A 163 -6.47 12.40 22.05
C THR A 163 -5.47 11.97 20.97
N MET A 164 -5.97 11.31 19.92
CA MET A 164 -5.11 10.83 18.83
C MET A 164 -4.56 11.96 17.98
N PHE A 165 -5.34 13.02 17.75
CA PHE A 165 -4.91 14.21 17.04
C PHE A 165 -3.77 14.89 17.78
N GLN A 166 -3.93 15.11 19.10
CA GLN A 166 -2.89 15.71 19.93
C GLN A 166 -1.62 14.86 19.99
N ARG A 167 -1.76 13.53 20.10
CA ARG A 167 -0.62 12.62 20.08
C ARG A 167 0.18 12.69 18.78
N LYS A 168 -0.49 12.91 17.64
CA LYS A 168 0.13 12.94 16.31
C LYS A 168 0.62 14.32 15.88
N THR A 169 0.02 15.39 16.39
CA THR A 169 0.33 16.77 15.95
C THR A 169 1.03 17.61 17.01
N GLY A 170 1.01 17.17 18.27
CA GLY A 170 1.49 17.95 19.43
C GLY A 170 0.46 18.95 19.95
N TYR A 171 -0.63 19.23 19.25
CA TYR A 171 -1.63 20.23 19.60
C TYR A 171 -3.02 19.63 19.75
N SER A 172 -3.85 20.21 20.62
CA SER A 172 -5.28 19.89 20.60
C SER A 172 -5.89 20.36 19.26
N PRO A 173 -7.00 19.75 18.78
CA PRO A 173 -7.68 20.22 17.56
C PRO A 173 -8.06 21.70 17.62
N SER A 174 -8.49 22.19 18.79
CA SER A 174 -8.85 23.61 19.00
C SER A 174 -7.64 24.54 18.93
N ASP A 175 -6.52 24.16 19.53
CA ASP A 175 -5.30 24.96 19.47
C ASP A 175 -4.69 24.92 18.06
N TYR A 176 -4.74 23.76 17.39
CA TYR A 176 -4.32 23.62 16.00
C TYR A 176 -5.11 24.57 15.10
N ARG A 177 -6.43 24.68 15.29
CA ARG A 177 -7.27 25.65 14.56
C ARG A 177 -6.82 27.08 14.81
N LYS A 178 -6.63 27.47 16.08
CA LYS A 178 -6.21 28.86 16.43
C LYS A 178 -4.87 29.22 15.81
N LEU A 179 -3.89 28.34 15.86
CA LEU A 179 -2.55 28.56 15.31
C LEU A 179 -2.53 28.71 13.79
N ASN A 180 -3.50 28.09 13.09
CA ASN A 180 -3.56 28.09 11.64
C ASN A 180 -4.64 29.04 11.07
N LEU A 181 -5.29 29.86 11.90
CA LEU A 181 -6.18 30.93 11.46
C LEU A 181 -5.38 31.97 10.69
N GLY A 182 -5.56 32.02 9.36
CA GLY A 182 -4.93 33.03 8.49
C GLY A 182 -3.57 32.64 7.89
N SER A 183 -3.07 31.45 8.11
CA SER A 183 -1.86 30.97 7.42
C SER A 183 -2.20 30.42 6.02
N PRO A 184 -1.48 30.85 4.95
CA PRO A 184 -1.65 30.25 3.62
C PRO A 184 -1.31 28.77 3.66
N ILE A 185 -1.95 28.00 2.79
CA ILE A 185 -1.76 26.54 2.65
C ILE A 185 -0.33 26.29 2.19
N ALA A 186 0.57 25.97 3.13
CA ALA A 186 1.83 25.36 2.79
C ALA A 186 1.53 23.87 2.53
N GLU A 187 1.68 23.41 1.30
CA GLU A 187 1.68 21.98 0.98
C GLU A 187 2.80 21.33 1.79
N GLU A 188 2.43 20.52 2.78
CA GLU A 188 3.38 19.64 3.48
C GLU A 188 3.85 18.59 2.45
N VAL A 189 5.00 18.84 1.82
CA VAL A 189 5.72 17.85 1.03
C VAL A 189 6.08 16.70 1.95
N GLU A 190 5.57 15.52 1.63
CA GLU A 190 5.85 14.27 2.35
C GLU A 190 7.37 14.00 2.35
N ARG A 191 7.94 13.89 3.55
CA ARG A 191 9.23 13.21 3.77
C ARG A 191 9.01 11.79 4.23
#